data_48db00c324e8c71974ea8a7db4bbaf8e
#
_entry.id   48db00c324e8c71974ea8a7db4bbaf8e
#
_cell.length_a   1.000
_cell.length_b   1.000
_cell.length_c   1.000
_cell.angle_alpha   90.00
_cell.angle_beta   90.00
_cell.angle_gamma   90.00
#
_symmetry.space_group_name_H-M   'P 1'
#
loop_
_entity.id
_entity.type
_entity.pdbx_description
1 polymer ?
#
loop_
_entity_poly.entity_id
_entity_poly.type
_entity_poly.pdbx_seq_one_letter_code
_entity_poly.pdbx_strand_id
1 'polypeptide(L)'
;AHEAQKKELKKMLQVRYDAVRKFVDTHESKVLEVLPFNSGYFMSFHVKTGNAEDIRKKLLAEEGIGIIQIDQNTLRVAFSSIDEDKIDSVYSSIYKIAESM
;
A
#
# COMPACT_ATOMS: atom_id res chain seq x y z
N ALA A 1 19.42 14.53 15.24
CA ALA A 1 19.69 14.04 13.89
C ALA A 1 20.36 15.10 13.03
N HIS A 2 21.31 14.71 12.24
CA HIS A 2 22.03 15.59 11.33
C HIS A 2 21.10 16.05 10.19
N GLU A 3 21.23 17.30 9.75
CA GLU A 3 20.39 17.81 8.66
C GLU A 3 20.53 17.00 7.37
N ALA A 4 21.72 16.53 7.06
CA ALA A 4 21.97 15.67 5.90
C ALA A 4 21.18 14.36 5.97
N GLN A 5 21.09 13.78 7.16
CA GLN A 5 20.30 12.56 7.39
C GLN A 5 18.80 12.82 7.24
N LYS A 6 18.32 13.97 7.70
CA LYS A 6 16.92 14.36 7.54
C LYS A 6 16.54 14.53 6.06
N LYS A 7 17.44 15.14 5.28
CA LYS A 7 17.22 15.32 3.83
C LYS A 7 17.20 13.98 3.09
N GLU A 8 18.09 13.07 3.45
CA GLU A 8 18.11 11.72 2.85
C GLU A 8 16.85 10.94 3.19
N LEU A 9 16.43 10.97 4.44
CA LEU A 9 15.21 10.29 4.87
C LEU A 9 14.00 10.83 4.12
N LYS A 10 13.88 12.15 4.03
CA LYS A 10 12.79 12.80 3.30
C LYS A 10 12.79 12.41 1.83
N LYS A 11 13.96 12.34 1.21
CA LYS A 11 14.11 11.93 -0.19
C LYS A 11 13.70 10.48 -0.39
N MET A 12 14.09 9.59 0.51
CA MET A 12 13.73 8.17 0.46
C MET A 12 12.22 7.98 0.57
N LEU A 13 11.57 8.73 1.46
CA LEU A 13 10.11 8.68 1.62
C LEU A 13 9.41 9.24 0.40
N GLN A 14 9.93 10.33 -0.17
CA GLN A 14 9.35 10.96 -1.36
C GLN A 14 9.38 10.02 -2.55
N VAL A 15 10.47 9.32 -2.76
CA VAL A 15 10.61 8.35 -3.86
C VAL A 15 9.57 7.24 -3.73
N ARG A 16 9.39 6.71 -2.53
CA ARG A 16 8.40 5.67 -2.27
C ARG A 16 6.98 6.20 -2.44
N TYR A 17 6.70 7.38 -1.94
CA TYR A 17 5.41 8.05 -2.10
C TYR A 17 5.08 8.22 -3.59
N ASP A 18 6.03 8.72 -4.38
CA ASP A 18 5.84 8.94 -5.80
C ASP A 18 5.56 7.63 -6.54
N ALA A 19 6.26 6.55 -6.18
CA ALA A 19 6.07 5.23 -6.77
C ALA A 19 4.66 4.70 -6.49
N VAL A 20 4.19 4.84 -5.25
CA VAL A 20 2.84 4.42 -4.86
C VAL A 20 1.78 5.25 -5.59
N ARG A 21 1.94 6.57 -5.62
CA ARG A 21 1.01 7.47 -6.33
C ARG A 21 0.91 7.10 -7.80
N LYS A 22 2.04 6.87 -8.44
CA LYS A 22 2.08 6.48 -9.85
C LYS A 22 1.33 5.16 -10.05
N PHE A 23 1.55 4.19 -9.19
CA PHE A 23 0.87 2.90 -9.31
C PHE A 23 -0.65 3.06 -9.18
N VAL A 24 -1.12 3.69 -8.10
CA VAL A 24 -2.56 3.79 -7.85
C VAL A 24 -3.26 4.71 -8.88
N ASP A 25 -2.56 5.70 -9.41
CA ASP A 25 -3.11 6.61 -10.43
C ASP A 25 -3.22 5.93 -11.79
N THR A 26 -2.44 4.88 -12.04
CA THR A 26 -2.42 4.16 -13.32
C THR A 26 -3.12 2.81 -13.28
N HIS A 27 -3.58 2.38 -12.11
CA HIS A 27 -4.29 1.10 -11.95
C HIS A 27 -5.64 1.35 -11.29
N GLU A 28 -6.67 0.74 -11.85
CA GLU A 28 -8.02 0.80 -11.30
C GLU A 28 -8.39 -0.54 -10.68
N SER A 29 -9.24 -0.50 -9.66
CA SER A 29 -9.79 -1.70 -9.04
C SER A 29 -11.28 -1.53 -8.78
N LYS A 30 -12.04 -2.61 -8.99
CA LYS A 30 -13.46 -2.64 -8.65
C LYS A 30 -13.67 -2.92 -7.16
N VAL A 31 -12.65 -3.41 -6.49
CA VAL A 31 -12.71 -3.82 -5.08
C VAL A 31 -12.08 -2.78 -4.17
N LEU A 32 -10.96 -2.18 -4.59
CA LEU A 32 -10.20 -1.25 -3.77
C LEU A 32 -10.40 0.19 -4.23
N GLU A 33 -10.70 1.05 -3.26
CA GLU A 33 -10.77 2.50 -3.47
C GLU A 33 -9.61 3.14 -2.72
N VAL A 34 -8.82 3.94 -3.41
CA VAL A 34 -7.69 4.66 -2.81
C VAL A 34 -8.21 5.82 -1.98
N LEU A 35 -7.92 5.81 -0.68
CA LEU A 35 -8.29 6.90 0.21
C LEU A 35 -7.27 8.03 0.11
N PRO A 36 -7.65 9.28 0.45
CA PRO A 36 -6.72 10.40 0.39
C PRO A 36 -5.45 10.14 1.21
N PHE A 37 -4.31 10.49 0.64
CA PHE A 37 -3.02 10.36 1.32
C PHE A 37 -2.88 11.52 2.32
N ASN A 38 -2.80 11.20 3.60
CA ASN A 38 -2.57 12.18 4.67
C ASN A 38 -1.28 11.92 5.43
N SER A 39 -0.41 11.08 4.89
CA SER A 39 0.88 10.75 5.48
C SER A 39 1.88 10.40 4.38
N GLY A 40 3.16 10.64 4.64
CA GLY A 40 4.26 10.20 3.78
C GLY A 40 4.77 8.81 4.13
N TYR A 41 4.13 8.10 5.05
CA TYR A 41 4.58 6.80 5.56
C TYR A 41 3.65 5.66 5.19
N PHE A 42 2.35 5.91 5.09
CA PHE A 42 1.36 4.88 4.76
C PHE A 42 0.20 5.49 3.97
N MET A 43 -0.55 4.61 3.33
CA MET A 43 -1.79 4.97 2.67
C MET A 43 -2.84 3.89 2.97
N SER A 44 -4.10 4.18 2.70
CA SER A 44 -5.19 3.26 2.99
C SER A 44 -6.05 3.00 1.77
N PHE A 45 -6.63 1.79 1.74
CA PHE A 45 -7.64 1.41 0.77
C PHE A 45 -8.96 1.18 1.48
N HIS A 46 -10.04 1.64 0.87
CA HIS A 46 -11.39 1.22 1.26
C HIS A 46 -11.75 0.00 0.41
N VAL A 47 -12.19 -1.07 1.05
CA VAL A 47 -12.63 -2.29 0.37
C VAL A 47 -14.12 -2.15 0.06
N LYS A 48 -14.43 -1.95 -1.21
CA LYS A 48 -15.80 -1.67 -1.67
C LYS A 48 -16.70 -2.89 -1.64
N THR A 49 -16.14 -4.08 -1.89
CA THR A 49 -16.87 -5.35 -1.87
C THR A 49 -16.06 -6.38 -1.11
N GLY A 50 -16.72 -7.21 -0.30
CA GLY A 50 -16.05 -8.22 0.48
C GLY A 50 -15.55 -7.68 1.81
N ASN A 51 -14.50 -8.30 2.33
CA ASN A 51 -14.01 -8.06 3.67
C ASN A 51 -12.49 -7.85 3.65
N ALA A 52 -12.04 -6.80 4.31
CA ALA A 52 -10.62 -6.45 4.38
C ALA A 52 -9.78 -7.57 5.03
N GLU A 53 -10.33 -8.23 6.03
CA GLU A 53 -9.63 -9.33 6.71
C GLU A 53 -9.31 -10.49 5.76
N ASP A 54 -10.24 -10.83 4.89
CA ASP A 54 -10.05 -11.93 3.94
C ASP A 54 -8.92 -11.58 2.95
N ILE A 55 -8.88 -10.35 2.48
CA ILE A 55 -7.81 -9.88 1.59
C ILE A 55 -6.47 -9.94 2.34
N ARG A 56 -6.42 -9.44 3.57
CA ARG A 56 -5.20 -9.45 4.38
C ARG A 56 -4.68 -10.86 4.59
N LYS A 57 -5.55 -11.78 4.96
CA LYS A 57 -5.18 -13.18 5.21
C LYS A 57 -4.66 -13.87 3.95
N LYS A 58 -5.36 -13.68 2.84
CA LYS A 58 -4.98 -14.30 1.57
C LYS A 58 -3.65 -13.74 1.06
N LEU A 59 -3.45 -12.42 1.17
CA LEU A 59 -2.22 -11.77 0.76
C LEU A 59 -1.02 -12.29 1.55
N LEU A 60 -1.19 -12.44 2.86
CA LEU A 60 -0.15 -12.99 3.73
C LEU A 60 0.13 -14.46 3.41
N ALA A 61 -0.91 -15.26 3.23
CA ALA A 61 -0.77 -16.70 3.00
C ALA A 61 -0.17 -17.02 1.64
N GLU A 62 -0.59 -16.32 0.59
CA GLU A 62 -0.20 -16.64 -0.79
C GLU A 62 1.03 -15.87 -1.26
N GLU A 63 1.20 -14.63 -0.81
CA GLU A 63 2.28 -13.76 -1.29
C GLU A 63 3.29 -13.39 -0.21
N GLY A 64 3.03 -13.75 1.03
CA GLY A 64 3.91 -13.40 2.14
C GLY A 64 3.97 -11.92 2.45
N ILE A 65 2.96 -11.16 2.02
CA ILE A 65 2.91 -9.70 2.20
C ILE A 65 2.00 -9.38 3.38
N GLY A 66 2.54 -8.66 4.37
CA GLY A 66 1.79 -8.22 5.53
C GLY A 66 1.29 -6.80 5.38
N ILE A 67 -0.01 -6.60 5.48
CA ILE A 67 -0.63 -5.28 5.54
C ILE A 67 -1.50 -5.20 6.79
N ILE A 68 -1.95 -4.00 7.14
CA ILE A 68 -2.70 -3.77 8.38
C ILE A 68 -4.18 -3.61 8.07
N GLN A 69 -5.01 -4.34 8.80
CA GLN A 69 -6.45 -4.14 8.76
C GLN A 69 -6.83 -3.12 9.84
N ILE A 70 -7.48 -2.03 9.43
CA ILE A 70 -7.94 -0.99 10.35
C ILE A 70 -9.34 -1.31 10.86
N ASP A 71 -10.25 -1.67 9.94
CA ASP A 71 -11.60 -2.08 10.26
C ASP A 71 -12.07 -3.07 9.18
N GLN A 72 -13.36 -3.41 9.19
CA GLN A 72 -13.95 -4.39 8.27
C GLN A 72 -13.71 -4.08 6.79
N ASN A 73 -13.56 -2.81 6.46
CA ASN A 73 -13.48 -2.36 5.07
C ASN A 73 -12.27 -1.47 4.78
N THR A 74 -11.29 -1.41 5.69
CA THR A 74 -10.13 -0.53 5.51
C THR A 74 -8.83 -1.29 5.71
N LEU A 75 -7.96 -1.19 4.71
CA LEU A 75 -6.60 -1.74 4.75
C LEU A 75 -5.60 -0.60 4.72
N ARG A 76 -4.53 -0.73 5.50
CA ARG A 76 -3.44 0.24 5.52
C ARG A 76 -2.15 -0.41 5.04
N VAL A 77 -1.45 0.28 4.16
CA VAL A 77 -0.17 -0.19 3.62
C VAL A 77 0.92 0.80 4.00
N ALA A 78 1.89 0.33 4.81
CA ALA A 78 3.03 1.13 5.22
C ALA A 78 4.10 1.09 4.12
N PHE A 79 3.93 1.89 3.09
CA PHE A 79 4.85 1.88 1.94
C PHE A 79 6.26 2.36 2.31
N SER A 80 6.40 3.08 3.41
CA SER A 80 7.71 3.51 3.91
C SER A 80 8.62 2.34 4.29
N SER A 81 8.04 1.19 4.60
CA SER A 81 8.80 -0.02 4.97
C SER A 81 9.03 -0.97 3.79
N ILE A 82 8.56 -0.62 2.60
CA ILE A 82 8.72 -1.43 1.39
C ILE A 82 9.91 -0.89 0.60
N ASP A 83 10.81 -1.77 0.18
CA ASP A 83 11.91 -1.35 -0.68
C ASP A 83 11.37 -0.74 -1.97
N GLU A 84 11.99 0.34 -2.41
CA GLU A 84 11.55 1.11 -3.58
C GLU A 84 11.33 0.23 -4.81
N ASP A 85 12.25 -0.69 -5.07
CA ASP A 85 12.20 -1.58 -6.23
C ASP A 85 11.12 -2.67 -6.12
N LYS A 86 10.49 -2.80 -4.95
CA LYS A 86 9.44 -3.80 -4.70
C LYS A 86 8.05 -3.20 -4.63
N ILE A 87 7.91 -1.89 -4.66
CA ILE A 87 6.60 -1.22 -4.51
C ILE A 87 5.63 -1.68 -5.61
N ASP A 88 6.05 -1.66 -6.87
CA ASP A 88 5.19 -2.10 -7.97
C ASP A 88 4.75 -3.54 -7.80
N SER A 89 5.67 -4.42 -7.43
CA SER A 89 5.40 -5.83 -7.21
C SER A 89 4.41 -6.06 -6.06
N VAL A 90 4.64 -5.38 -4.94
CA VAL A 90 3.77 -5.49 -3.75
C VAL A 90 2.36 -4.99 -4.07
N TYR A 91 2.24 -3.83 -4.70
CA TYR A 91 0.93 -3.27 -5.03
C TYR A 91 0.22 -4.08 -6.11
N SER A 92 0.96 -4.64 -7.07
CA SER A 92 0.38 -5.57 -8.06
C SER A 92 -0.23 -6.78 -7.36
N SER A 93 0.46 -7.34 -6.37
CA SER A 93 -0.04 -8.47 -5.59
C SER A 93 -1.29 -8.10 -4.79
N ILE A 94 -1.31 -6.91 -4.17
CA ILE A 94 -2.47 -6.43 -3.43
C ILE A 94 -3.69 -6.35 -4.36
N TYR A 95 -3.55 -5.73 -5.52
CA TYR A 95 -4.63 -5.58 -6.48
C TYR A 95 -5.09 -6.93 -7.03
N LYS A 96 -4.15 -7.80 -7.36
CA LYS A 96 -4.44 -9.14 -7.87
C LYS A 96 -5.25 -9.97 -6.86
N ILE A 97 -4.82 -9.98 -5.61
CA ILE A 97 -5.51 -10.74 -4.56
C ILE A 97 -6.90 -10.16 -4.31
N ALA A 98 -7.04 -8.85 -4.24
CA ALA A 98 -8.33 -8.20 -4.03
C ALA A 98 -9.31 -8.53 -5.16
N GLU A 99 -8.84 -8.47 -6.42
CA GLU A 99 -9.69 -8.74 -7.58
C GLU A 99 -10.05 -10.23 -7.72
N SER A 100 -9.29 -11.12 -7.09
CA SER A 100 -9.54 -12.56 -7.16
C SER A 100 -10.59 -13.06 -6.16
N MET A 101 -11.09 -12.18 -5.31
CA MET A 101 -12.02 -12.57 -4.23
C MET A 101 -13.46 -12.26 -4.52
#